data_e6964ea10ed292de6ba29b40e4f846ed
#
_entry.id   e6964ea10ed292de6ba29b40e4f846ed
#
_cell.length_a   1.000
_cell.length_b   1.000
_cell.length_c   1.000
_cell.angle_alpha   90.00
_cell.angle_beta   90.00
_cell.angle_gamma   90.00
#
_symmetry.space_group_name_H-M   'P 1'
#
loop_
_entity.id
_entity.type
_entity.pdbx_description
1 polymer ?
#
loop_
_entity_poly.entity_id
_entity_poly.type
_entity_poly.pdbx_seq_one_letter_code
_entity_poly.pdbx_strand_id
1 'polypeptide(L)'
;ITQRKMYDFIMRARDLGLYNAITDNGAGGLSSSIGEMAEDTNGCRIDLARAPLKYDGLRPWEILLSEAQERMTLAVPPAALDEFLALAKRMDVEATPLGEFTDDGVFHVTYNGKLVTHLDMEFMHDGVPQYQLNAVWEAPVHPDSRIEDGGVDQAELLKAMLGRLNICSKEYLIRQYDHEVKGGSVVKPLTGVKRDGPSDAGVIRPIL
;
A
#
# COMPACT_ATOMS: atom_id res chain seq x y z
N ILE A 1 16.88 -2.25 3.50
CA ILE A 1 17.58 -3.19 2.59
C ILE A 1 16.57 -4.17 1.98
N THR A 2 15.69 -4.77 2.76
CA THR A 2 14.69 -5.76 2.29
C THR A 2 13.80 -5.19 1.19
N GLN A 3 13.19 -4.02 1.42
CA GLN A 3 12.35 -3.33 0.44
C GLN A 3 13.09 -3.10 -0.90
N ARG A 4 14.35 -2.68 -0.85
CA ARG A 4 15.13 -2.42 -2.05
C ARG A 4 15.35 -3.71 -2.85
N LYS A 5 15.76 -4.79 -2.17
CA LYS A 5 15.95 -6.10 -2.83
C LYS A 5 14.66 -6.61 -3.46
N MET A 6 13.55 -6.54 -2.71
CA MET A 6 12.23 -6.94 -3.18
C MET A 6 11.80 -6.12 -4.41
N TYR A 7 11.98 -4.79 -4.36
CA TYR A 7 11.67 -3.91 -5.48
C TYR A 7 12.45 -4.30 -6.75
N ASP A 8 13.78 -4.43 -6.64
CA ASP A 8 14.64 -4.78 -7.77
C ASP A 8 14.27 -6.17 -8.34
N PHE A 9 13.92 -7.12 -7.46
CA PHE A 9 13.44 -8.44 -7.87
C PHE A 9 12.10 -8.38 -8.61
N ILE A 10 11.10 -7.68 -8.08
CA ILE A 10 9.77 -7.52 -8.70
C ILE A 10 9.89 -6.89 -10.07
N MET A 11 10.70 -5.82 -10.21
CA MET A 11 10.93 -5.17 -11.50
C MET A 11 11.56 -6.13 -12.51
N ARG A 12 12.53 -6.93 -12.08
CA ARG A 12 13.17 -7.91 -12.95
C ARG A 12 12.24 -9.06 -13.34
N ALA A 13 11.47 -9.57 -12.38
CA ALA A 13 10.49 -10.62 -12.63
C ALA A 13 9.39 -10.15 -13.59
N ARG A 14 8.94 -8.88 -13.47
CA ARG A 14 8.01 -8.24 -14.40
C ARG A 14 8.57 -8.20 -15.82
N ASP A 15 9.79 -7.71 -15.98
CA ASP A 15 10.43 -7.56 -17.28
C ASP A 15 10.64 -8.92 -17.99
N LEU A 16 10.72 -10.00 -17.23
CA LEU A 16 10.78 -11.38 -17.72
C LEU A 16 9.40 -12.04 -17.88
N GLY A 17 8.31 -11.36 -17.51
CA GLY A 17 6.95 -11.91 -17.61
C GLY A 17 6.68 -13.10 -16.69
N LEU A 18 7.31 -13.13 -15.49
CA LEU A 18 7.26 -14.29 -14.61
C LEU A 18 6.03 -14.32 -13.68
N TYR A 19 5.21 -13.29 -13.65
CA TYR A 19 3.98 -13.26 -12.88
C TYR A 19 2.86 -12.51 -13.60
N ASN A 20 1.61 -12.84 -13.29
CA ASN A 20 0.42 -12.26 -13.92
C ASN A 20 -0.17 -11.11 -13.11
N ALA A 21 -0.16 -11.22 -11.77
CA ALA A 21 -0.72 -10.23 -10.88
C ALA A 21 0.12 -10.12 -9.60
N ILE A 22 0.02 -8.98 -8.93
CA ILE A 22 0.72 -8.66 -7.68
C ILE A 22 -0.13 -7.73 -6.83
N THR A 23 -0.15 -7.98 -5.53
CA THR A 23 -0.75 -7.08 -4.53
C THR A 23 0.10 -7.07 -3.27
N ASP A 24 -0.05 -6.04 -2.44
CA ASP A 24 0.58 -5.99 -1.12
C ASP A 24 -0.18 -6.82 -0.08
N ASN A 25 0.48 -7.09 1.05
CA ASN A 25 -0.13 -7.70 2.22
C ASN A 25 -0.34 -6.63 3.30
N GLY A 26 -1.11 -5.59 2.98
CA GLY A 26 -1.50 -4.53 3.89
C GLY A 26 -2.55 -4.99 4.91
N ALA A 27 -3.58 -4.20 5.11
CA ALA A 27 -4.66 -4.53 6.06
C ALA A 27 -5.29 -5.89 5.77
N GLY A 28 -5.36 -6.76 6.78
CA GLY A 28 -5.85 -8.13 6.65
C GLY A 28 -4.80 -9.15 6.17
N GLY A 29 -3.58 -8.74 5.87
CA GLY A 29 -2.46 -9.61 5.55
C GLY A 29 -2.72 -10.54 4.35
N LEU A 30 -2.44 -11.83 4.52
CA LEU A 30 -2.67 -12.84 3.48
C LEU A 30 -4.15 -13.07 3.17
N SER A 31 -5.06 -12.84 4.12
CA SER A 31 -6.50 -13.03 3.87
C SER A 31 -7.03 -12.01 2.87
N SER A 32 -6.61 -10.75 2.97
CA SER A 32 -6.99 -9.70 2.04
C SER A 32 -6.31 -9.90 0.68
N SER A 33 -4.99 -9.97 0.65
CA SER A 33 -4.24 -10.06 -0.61
C SER A 33 -4.61 -11.28 -1.46
N ILE A 34 -4.74 -12.46 -0.84
CA ILE A 34 -5.13 -13.68 -1.56
C ILE A 34 -6.62 -13.68 -1.87
N GLY A 35 -7.47 -13.20 -0.94
CA GLY A 35 -8.91 -13.12 -1.15
C GLY A 35 -9.29 -12.22 -2.33
N GLU A 36 -8.69 -11.03 -2.41
CA GLU A 36 -8.89 -10.10 -3.53
C GLU A 36 -8.42 -10.70 -4.86
N MET A 37 -7.23 -11.31 -4.90
CA MET A 37 -6.75 -11.95 -6.12
C MET A 37 -7.55 -13.19 -6.52
N ALA A 38 -8.12 -13.90 -5.53
CA ALA A 38 -8.95 -15.08 -5.77
C ALA A 38 -10.33 -14.74 -6.35
N GLU A 39 -10.78 -13.48 -6.25
CA GLU A 39 -12.00 -13.00 -6.91
C GLU A 39 -11.92 -13.17 -8.43
N ASP A 40 -10.79 -12.86 -9.04
CA ASP A 40 -10.55 -12.98 -10.49
C ASP A 40 -10.62 -14.42 -10.99
N THR A 41 -10.34 -15.40 -10.14
CA THR A 41 -10.32 -16.83 -10.48
C THR A 41 -11.44 -17.64 -9.86
N ASN A 42 -12.22 -17.02 -8.95
CA ASN A 42 -13.29 -17.62 -8.20
C ASN A 42 -12.84 -18.74 -7.22
N GLY A 43 -11.66 -18.58 -6.60
CA GLY A 43 -11.25 -19.50 -5.54
C GLY A 43 -9.74 -19.61 -5.31
N CYS A 44 -9.38 -20.21 -4.17
CA CYS A 44 -7.98 -20.53 -3.85
C CYS A 44 -7.84 -21.68 -2.85
N ARG A 45 -6.66 -22.31 -2.84
CA ARG A 45 -6.25 -23.31 -1.85
C ARG A 45 -4.88 -22.98 -1.29
N ILE A 46 -4.83 -22.65 0.00
CA ILE A 46 -3.66 -22.16 0.69
C ILE A 46 -3.28 -23.07 1.84
N ASP A 47 -1.98 -23.33 2.00
CA ASP A 47 -1.43 -24.00 3.19
C ASP A 47 -0.56 -23.01 3.97
N LEU A 48 -1.07 -22.53 5.10
CA LEU A 48 -0.38 -21.59 5.98
C LEU A 48 0.87 -22.17 6.65
N ALA A 49 1.00 -23.50 6.72
CA ALA A 49 2.21 -24.11 7.26
C ALA A 49 3.45 -23.83 6.41
N ARG A 50 3.26 -23.41 5.15
CA ARG A 50 4.34 -23.02 4.24
C ARG A 50 4.76 -21.57 4.37
N ALA A 51 3.96 -20.74 5.06
CA ALA A 51 4.28 -19.32 5.21
C ALA A 51 5.52 -19.14 6.09
N PRO A 52 6.55 -18.38 5.64
CA PRO A 52 7.71 -18.10 6.47
C PRO A 52 7.31 -17.20 7.65
N LEU A 53 7.72 -17.57 8.84
CA LEU A 53 7.42 -16.87 10.09
C LEU A 53 8.68 -16.31 10.71
N LYS A 54 8.61 -15.14 11.34
CA LYS A 54 9.72 -14.54 12.07
C LYS A 54 9.91 -15.16 13.46
N TYR A 55 8.87 -15.77 14.02
CA TYR A 55 8.89 -16.44 15.31
C TYR A 55 7.83 -17.53 15.38
N ASP A 56 8.08 -18.53 16.21
CA ASP A 56 7.19 -19.68 16.36
C ASP A 56 6.00 -19.37 17.27
N GLY A 57 4.98 -20.24 17.19
CA GLY A 57 3.83 -20.23 18.10
C GLY A 57 2.64 -19.37 17.65
N LEU A 58 2.68 -18.81 16.46
CA LEU A 58 1.52 -18.12 15.89
C LEU A 58 0.39 -19.10 15.59
N ARG A 59 -0.82 -18.70 15.93
CA ARG A 59 -2.04 -19.43 15.54
C ARG A 59 -2.34 -19.21 14.05
N PRO A 60 -3.05 -20.13 13.40
CA PRO A 60 -3.35 -20.00 11.96
C PRO A 60 -4.00 -18.67 11.57
N TRP A 61 -4.93 -18.16 12.38
CA TRP A 61 -5.57 -16.87 12.11
C TRP A 61 -4.59 -15.68 12.27
N GLU A 62 -3.62 -15.77 13.18
CA GLU A 62 -2.58 -14.75 13.34
C GLU A 62 -1.66 -14.73 12.13
N ILE A 63 -1.34 -15.90 11.55
CA ILE A 63 -0.54 -16.01 10.31
C ILE A 63 -1.32 -15.44 9.14
N LEU A 64 -2.61 -15.77 9.01
CA LEU A 64 -3.46 -15.36 7.91
C LEU A 64 -3.70 -13.84 7.88
N LEU A 65 -3.90 -13.23 9.06
CA LEU A 65 -4.22 -11.80 9.20
C LEU A 65 -3.00 -10.92 9.46
N SER A 66 -1.79 -11.49 9.57
CA SER A 66 -0.58 -10.73 9.89
C SER A 66 -0.25 -9.71 8.81
N GLU A 67 -0.10 -8.45 9.21
CA GLU A 67 0.32 -7.33 8.37
C GLU A 67 1.85 -7.16 8.40
N ALA A 68 2.61 -8.23 8.12
CA ALA A 68 4.07 -8.18 8.12
C ALA A 68 4.57 -7.24 7.02
N GLN A 69 5.49 -6.33 7.39
CA GLN A 69 6.07 -5.34 6.49
C GLN A 69 6.86 -6.00 5.36
N GLU A 70 6.93 -5.33 4.21
CA GLU A 70 7.73 -5.74 3.04
C GLU A 70 7.34 -7.14 2.49
N ARG A 71 6.05 -7.46 2.51
CA ARG A 71 5.50 -8.71 1.99
C ARG A 71 4.53 -8.44 0.85
N MET A 72 4.67 -9.18 -0.24
CA MET A 72 3.82 -9.10 -1.43
C MET A 72 3.28 -10.48 -1.78
N THR A 73 2.07 -10.53 -2.32
CA THR A 73 1.48 -11.73 -2.92
C THR A 73 1.50 -11.63 -4.43
N LEU A 74 1.93 -12.70 -5.11
CA LEU A 74 2.05 -12.75 -6.56
C LEU A 74 1.34 -13.98 -7.10
N ALA A 75 0.63 -13.82 -8.21
CA ALA A 75 0.10 -14.92 -9.01
C ALA A 75 1.12 -15.30 -10.09
N VAL A 76 1.77 -16.44 -9.90
CA VAL A 76 2.84 -16.93 -10.78
C VAL A 76 2.31 -18.11 -11.60
N PRO A 77 2.38 -18.07 -12.95
CA PRO A 77 2.01 -19.21 -13.77
C PRO A 77 2.82 -20.46 -13.41
N PRO A 78 2.22 -21.67 -13.36
CA PRO A 78 2.97 -22.89 -13.03
C PRO A 78 4.22 -23.12 -13.89
N ALA A 79 4.15 -22.78 -15.18
CA ALA A 79 5.29 -22.91 -16.09
C ALA A 79 6.45 -21.94 -15.80
N ALA A 80 6.20 -20.83 -15.11
CA ALA A 80 7.20 -19.82 -14.75
C ALA A 80 7.72 -19.98 -13.31
N LEU A 81 7.12 -20.87 -12.50
CA LEU A 81 7.40 -20.95 -11.08
C LEU A 81 8.87 -21.25 -10.77
N ASP A 82 9.47 -22.22 -11.44
CA ASP A 82 10.86 -22.59 -11.19
C ASP A 82 11.82 -21.46 -11.52
N GLU A 83 11.59 -20.74 -12.63
CA GLU A 83 12.39 -19.59 -13.02
C GLU A 83 12.22 -18.44 -12.06
N PHE A 84 11.00 -18.16 -11.60
CA PHE A 84 10.68 -17.14 -10.59
C PHE A 84 11.42 -17.42 -9.28
N LEU A 85 11.35 -18.64 -8.76
CA LEU A 85 12.04 -19.03 -7.53
C LEU A 85 13.57 -18.99 -7.68
N ALA A 86 14.09 -19.38 -8.83
CA ALA A 86 15.53 -19.29 -9.13
C ALA A 86 15.99 -17.83 -9.20
N LEU A 87 15.18 -16.92 -9.75
CA LEU A 87 15.48 -15.49 -9.76
C LEU A 87 15.46 -14.91 -8.34
N ALA A 88 14.44 -15.23 -7.54
CA ALA A 88 14.33 -14.79 -6.15
C ALA A 88 15.57 -15.20 -5.36
N LYS A 89 15.99 -16.46 -5.47
CA LYS A 89 17.21 -16.95 -4.81
C LYS A 89 18.47 -16.22 -5.26
N ARG A 90 18.63 -15.95 -6.56
CA ARG A 90 19.79 -15.19 -7.07
C ARG A 90 19.87 -13.77 -6.55
N MET A 91 18.70 -13.16 -6.29
CA MET A 91 18.60 -11.77 -5.82
C MET A 91 18.48 -11.66 -4.29
N ASP A 92 18.63 -12.79 -3.59
CA ASP A 92 18.55 -12.87 -2.12
C ASP A 92 17.19 -12.33 -1.61
N VAL A 93 16.11 -12.75 -2.26
CA VAL A 93 14.72 -12.49 -1.88
C VAL A 93 14.05 -13.81 -1.50
N GLU A 94 13.40 -13.84 -0.35
CA GLU A 94 12.61 -14.99 0.07
C GLU A 94 11.31 -15.04 -0.72
N ALA A 95 11.05 -16.17 -1.39
CA ALA A 95 9.81 -16.42 -2.12
C ALA A 95 9.33 -17.84 -1.83
N THR A 96 8.08 -17.98 -1.39
CA THR A 96 7.51 -19.26 -0.97
C THR A 96 6.14 -19.46 -1.61
N PRO A 97 5.94 -20.55 -2.36
CA PRO A 97 4.61 -20.91 -2.87
C PRO A 97 3.71 -21.35 -1.71
N LEU A 98 2.63 -20.64 -1.47
CA LEU A 98 1.67 -20.93 -0.39
C LEU A 98 0.55 -21.84 -0.83
N GLY A 99 0.23 -21.86 -2.13
CA GLY A 99 -0.91 -22.60 -2.67
C GLY A 99 -1.18 -22.26 -4.14
N GLU A 100 -2.41 -22.35 -4.53
CA GLU A 100 -2.87 -22.12 -5.90
C GLU A 100 -4.21 -21.37 -5.93
N PHE A 101 -4.45 -20.64 -7.00
CA PHE A 101 -5.75 -20.11 -7.35
C PHE A 101 -6.55 -21.18 -8.09
N THR A 102 -7.85 -21.26 -7.79
CA THR A 102 -8.77 -22.28 -8.31
C THR A 102 -10.02 -21.63 -8.90
N ASP A 103 -10.90 -22.43 -9.46
CA ASP A 103 -12.21 -22.00 -9.96
C ASP A 103 -13.32 -22.90 -9.32
N ASP A 104 -13.22 -23.09 -8.02
CA ASP A 104 -14.17 -23.96 -7.30
C ASP A 104 -15.11 -23.21 -6.36
N GLY A 105 -15.09 -21.87 -6.42
CA GLY A 105 -15.99 -21.00 -5.64
C GLY A 105 -15.62 -20.87 -4.16
N VAL A 106 -14.43 -21.32 -3.75
CA VAL A 106 -14.09 -21.44 -2.33
C VAL A 106 -12.75 -20.82 -1.97
N PHE A 107 -12.74 -20.02 -0.90
CA PHE A 107 -11.53 -19.61 -0.19
C PHE A 107 -11.18 -20.71 0.83
N HIS A 108 -10.24 -21.59 0.47
CA HIS A 108 -9.87 -22.76 1.24
C HIS A 108 -8.48 -22.62 1.85
N VAL A 109 -8.40 -22.64 3.19
CA VAL A 109 -7.13 -22.48 3.92
C VAL A 109 -6.91 -23.65 4.87
N THR A 110 -5.72 -24.23 4.82
CA THR A 110 -5.27 -25.29 5.72
C THR A 110 -4.07 -24.87 6.55
N TYR A 111 -3.84 -25.55 7.63
CA TYR A 111 -2.64 -25.46 8.46
C TYR A 111 -2.29 -26.83 9.05
N ASN A 112 -1.09 -27.33 8.75
CA ASN A 112 -0.65 -28.67 9.15
C ASN A 112 -1.68 -29.77 8.78
N GLY A 113 -2.24 -29.68 7.58
CA GLY A 113 -3.21 -30.63 7.05
C GLY A 113 -4.63 -30.53 7.66
N LYS A 114 -4.87 -29.55 8.53
CA LYS A 114 -6.19 -29.29 9.10
C LYS A 114 -6.84 -28.10 8.41
N LEU A 115 -8.14 -28.20 8.16
CA LEU A 115 -8.94 -27.10 7.65
C LEU A 115 -9.02 -25.98 8.69
N VAL A 116 -8.71 -24.74 8.28
CA VAL A 116 -8.78 -23.53 9.10
C VAL A 116 -9.90 -22.63 8.64
N THR A 117 -10.03 -22.46 7.32
CA THR A 117 -11.03 -21.59 6.71
C THR A 117 -11.59 -22.26 5.46
N HIS A 118 -12.93 -22.21 5.32
CA HIS A 118 -13.66 -22.65 4.14
C HIS A 118 -14.82 -21.69 3.96
N LEU A 119 -14.63 -20.70 3.10
CA LEU A 119 -15.62 -19.66 2.83
C LEU A 119 -16.00 -19.69 1.36
N ASP A 120 -17.27 -19.53 1.10
CA ASP A 120 -17.79 -19.28 -0.23
C ASP A 120 -17.31 -17.92 -0.74
N MET A 121 -16.84 -17.84 -1.98
CA MET A 121 -16.28 -16.61 -2.56
C MET A 121 -17.34 -15.53 -2.71
N GLU A 122 -18.57 -15.89 -3.12
CA GLU A 122 -19.69 -14.95 -3.22
C GLU A 122 -20.04 -14.39 -1.82
N PHE A 123 -20.07 -15.25 -0.79
CA PHE A 123 -20.29 -14.78 0.58
C PHE A 123 -19.16 -13.85 1.05
N MET A 124 -17.93 -14.15 0.71
CA MET A 124 -16.76 -13.37 1.13
C MET A 124 -16.77 -11.96 0.56
N HIS A 125 -17.16 -11.78 -0.71
CA HIS A 125 -17.13 -10.50 -1.40
C HIS A 125 -18.46 -9.75 -1.36
N ASP A 126 -19.58 -10.45 -1.52
CA ASP A 126 -20.92 -9.87 -1.64
C ASP A 126 -21.84 -10.16 -0.45
N GLY A 127 -21.39 -10.96 0.52
CA GLY A 127 -22.20 -11.40 1.67
C GLY A 127 -22.51 -10.31 2.70
N VAL A 128 -21.93 -9.11 2.57
CA VAL A 128 -22.24 -8.01 3.47
C VAL A 128 -23.58 -7.37 3.09
N PRO A 129 -24.57 -7.30 4.03
CA PRO A 129 -25.84 -6.65 3.74
C PRO A 129 -25.66 -5.21 3.26
N GLN A 130 -26.22 -4.89 2.10
CA GLN A 130 -26.19 -3.54 1.57
C GLN A 130 -27.18 -2.65 2.31
N TYR A 131 -26.67 -1.61 2.95
CA TYR A 131 -27.49 -0.59 3.59
C TYR A 131 -27.96 0.44 2.56
N GLN A 132 -29.24 0.74 2.56
CA GLN A 132 -29.78 1.90 1.85
C GLN A 132 -29.83 3.07 2.81
N LEU A 133 -28.83 3.93 2.73
CA LEU A 133 -28.72 5.11 3.58
C LEU A 133 -29.27 6.33 2.84
N ASN A 134 -30.09 7.11 3.54
CA ASN A 134 -30.53 8.41 3.04
C ASN A 134 -29.46 9.45 3.38
N ALA A 135 -28.98 10.16 2.38
CA ALA A 135 -28.11 11.30 2.54
C ALA A 135 -28.87 12.58 2.16
N VAL A 136 -28.94 13.53 3.08
CA VAL A 136 -29.48 14.85 2.82
C VAL A 136 -28.33 15.84 2.86
N TRP A 137 -28.13 16.55 1.76
CA TRP A 137 -27.17 17.64 1.70
C TRP A 137 -27.91 18.97 1.63
N GLU A 138 -27.63 19.85 2.57
CA GLU A 138 -28.12 21.22 2.57
C GLU A 138 -26.94 22.16 2.30
N ALA A 139 -27.09 23.04 1.32
CA ALA A 139 -26.05 24.01 1.02
C ALA A 139 -25.83 24.92 2.24
N PRO A 140 -24.62 25.00 2.78
CA PRO A 140 -24.37 25.90 3.88
C PRO A 140 -24.58 27.34 3.43
N VAL A 141 -25.45 28.07 4.15
CA VAL A 141 -25.63 29.50 3.95
C VAL A 141 -24.48 30.20 4.68
N HIS A 142 -23.53 30.70 3.91
CA HIS A 142 -22.47 31.57 4.46
C HIS A 142 -22.98 33.03 4.42
N PRO A 143 -23.28 33.63 5.57
CA PRO A 143 -23.58 35.06 5.60
C PRO A 143 -22.35 35.84 5.12
N ASP A 144 -22.54 36.88 4.35
CA ASP A 144 -21.46 37.77 3.95
C ASP A 144 -20.71 38.23 5.18
N SER A 145 -19.43 37.86 5.26
CA SER A 145 -18.56 38.28 6.37
C SER A 145 -18.32 39.78 6.23
N ARG A 146 -19.05 40.58 6.97
CA ARG A 146 -18.65 41.97 7.16
C ARG A 146 -17.42 41.94 8.06
N ILE A 147 -16.27 42.25 7.48
CA ILE A 147 -15.05 42.49 8.26
C ILE A 147 -15.25 43.84 8.94
N GLU A 148 -15.66 43.81 10.18
CA GLU A 148 -15.60 45.02 11.03
C GLU A 148 -14.13 45.21 11.35
N ASP A 149 -13.61 46.39 10.97
CA ASP A 149 -12.25 46.79 11.33
C ASP A 149 -12.26 47.17 12.83
N GLY A 150 -12.16 46.14 13.65
CA GLY A 150 -12.25 46.23 15.12
C GLY A 150 -11.03 46.84 15.79
N GLY A 151 -10.26 47.70 15.10
CA GLY A 151 -9.06 48.33 15.66
C GLY A 151 -7.89 47.37 15.85
N VAL A 152 -7.91 46.23 15.17
CA VAL A 152 -6.80 45.27 15.22
C VAL A 152 -5.62 45.81 14.46
N ASP A 153 -4.43 45.79 15.04
CA ASP A 153 -3.18 46.09 14.32
C ASP A 153 -3.01 45.07 13.17
N GLN A 154 -3.13 45.55 11.93
CA GLN A 154 -3.06 44.74 10.74
C GLN A 154 -1.69 44.06 10.58
N ALA A 155 -0.60 44.70 11.04
CA ALA A 155 0.74 44.12 11.00
C ALA A 155 0.87 42.96 11.98
N GLU A 156 0.32 43.07 13.18
CA GLU A 156 0.30 41.95 14.14
C GLU A 156 -0.61 40.82 13.68
N LEU A 157 -1.76 41.15 13.08
CA LEU A 157 -2.65 40.13 12.49
C LEU A 157 -1.95 39.37 11.36
N LEU A 158 -1.25 40.05 10.44
CA LEU A 158 -0.50 39.44 9.36
C LEU A 158 0.60 38.51 9.89
N LYS A 159 1.36 38.93 10.89
CA LYS A 159 2.39 38.11 11.53
C LYS A 159 1.77 36.86 12.17
N ALA A 160 0.66 37.01 12.89
CA ALA A 160 -0.04 35.90 13.50
C ALA A 160 -0.58 34.89 12.44
N MET A 161 -1.09 35.40 11.33
CA MET A 161 -1.54 34.55 10.20
C MET A 161 -0.37 33.79 9.55
N LEU A 162 0.75 34.46 9.28
CA LEU A 162 1.96 33.83 8.72
C LEU A 162 2.56 32.76 9.64
N GLY A 163 2.33 32.88 10.94
CA GLY A 163 2.76 31.90 11.94
C GLY A 163 1.84 30.67 12.09
N ARG A 164 0.66 30.65 11.47
CA ARG A 164 -0.26 29.50 11.58
C ARG A 164 0.31 28.27 10.87
N LEU A 165 0.14 27.08 11.48
CA LEU A 165 0.70 25.83 10.98
C LEU A 165 0.25 25.47 9.55
N ASN A 166 -0.93 25.88 9.13
CA ASN A 166 -1.42 25.68 7.76
C ASN A 166 -0.88 26.70 6.73
N ILE A 167 -0.27 27.80 7.19
CA ILE A 167 0.24 28.89 6.35
C ILE A 167 1.76 29.00 6.42
N CYS A 168 2.36 28.78 7.59
CA CYS A 168 3.80 28.95 7.80
C CYS A 168 4.65 28.08 6.85
N SER A 169 5.94 28.41 6.72
CA SER A 169 6.90 27.63 5.96
C SER A 169 6.90 26.15 6.36
N LYS A 170 6.93 25.27 5.38
CA LYS A 170 7.06 23.81 5.54
C LYS A 170 8.49 23.32 5.31
N GLU A 171 9.45 24.23 5.26
CA GLU A 171 10.84 23.90 4.96
C GLU A 171 11.39 22.80 5.85
N TYR A 172 11.07 22.81 7.15
CA TYR A 172 11.53 21.79 8.08
C TYR A 172 10.99 20.38 7.77
N LEU A 173 9.76 20.28 7.24
CA LEU A 173 9.19 19.01 6.77
C LEU A 173 9.82 18.57 5.45
N ILE A 174 10.01 19.51 4.52
CA ILE A 174 10.61 19.24 3.20
C ILE A 174 12.02 18.69 3.37
N ARG A 175 12.79 19.20 4.34
CA ARG A 175 14.18 18.80 4.56
C ARG A 175 14.35 17.50 5.34
N GLN A 176 13.25 16.89 5.85
CA GLN A 176 13.30 15.58 6.48
C GLN A 176 13.41 14.48 5.42
N TYR A 177 13.95 13.32 5.83
CA TYR A 177 14.00 12.08 5.04
C TYR A 177 14.67 12.23 3.67
N ASP A 178 15.70 13.07 3.58
CA ASP A 178 16.41 13.29 2.31
C ASP A 178 15.44 13.55 1.14
N HIS A 179 14.72 14.64 1.19
CA HIS A 179 13.65 15.04 0.25
C HIS A 179 13.96 14.84 -1.25
N GLU A 180 15.13 14.32 -1.57
CA GLU A 180 15.60 13.97 -2.90
C GLU A 180 15.93 12.49 -3.05
N VAL A 181 15.30 11.62 -2.26
CA VAL A 181 15.51 10.16 -2.32
C VAL A 181 15.39 9.67 -3.76
N LYS A 182 16.35 8.82 -4.17
CA LYS A 182 16.51 8.28 -5.53
C LYS A 182 16.90 9.27 -6.63
N GLY A 183 17.16 10.55 -6.32
CA GLY A 183 17.65 11.54 -7.29
C GLY A 183 16.70 11.85 -8.45
N GLY A 184 15.41 11.52 -8.30
CA GLY A 184 14.40 11.70 -9.34
C GLY A 184 13.83 13.12 -9.46
N SER A 185 14.22 14.05 -8.57
CA SER A 185 13.70 15.43 -8.58
C SER A 185 14.33 16.25 -9.72
N VAL A 186 13.50 16.68 -10.66
CA VAL A 186 13.89 17.58 -11.78
C VAL A 186 13.74 19.04 -11.36
N VAL A 187 12.59 19.38 -10.75
CA VAL A 187 12.36 20.66 -10.09
C VAL A 187 12.12 20.39 -8.61
N LYS A 188 12.99 20.94 -7.79
CA LYS A 188 12.98 20.73 -6.34
C LYS A 188 11.95 21.61 -5.67
N PRO A 189 11.39 21.19 -4.52
CA PRO A 189 10.49 22.04 -3.73
C PRO A 189 11.12 23.34 -3.27
N LEU A 190 12.43 23.32 -3.02
CA LEU A 190 13.22 24.49 -2.69
C LEU A 190 14.26 24.75 -3.77
N THR A 191 14.26 25.95 -4.33
CA THR A 191 15.10 26.39 -5.45
C THR A 191 15.99 27.56 -5.06
N GLY A 192 16.75 28.07 -6.02
CA GLY A 192 17.71 29.15 -5.80
C GLY A 192 19.09 28.64 -5.39
N VAL A 193 20.07 29.58 -5.35
CA VAL A 193 21.48 29.27 -5.06
C VAL A 193 21.66 28.63 -3.68
N LYS A 194 20.89 29.08 -2.71
CA LYS A 194 20.92 28.57 -1.33
C LYS A 194 19.94 27.42 -1.10
N ARG A 195 19.10 27.09 -2.08
CA ARG A 195 18.02 26.10 -1.95
C ARG A 195 17.08 26.37 -0.77
N ASP A 196 16.72 27.62 -0.60
CA ASP A 196 15.85 28.12 0.47
C ASP A 196 14.60 28.85 -0.06
N GLY A 197 14.50 29.04 -1.37
CA GLY A 197 13.35 29.65 -2.03
C GLY A 197 12.28 28.62 -2.37
N PRO A 198 11.04 28.77 -1.88
CA PRO A 198 9.95 27.89 -2.27
C PRO A 198 9.68 27.97 -3.78
N SER A 199 9.33 26.83 -4.39
CA SER A 199 8.93 26.74 -5.78
C SER A 199 7.42 26.50 -5.87
N ASP A 200 6.77 26.96 -6.93
CA ASP A 200 5.34 26.75 -7.18
C ASP A 200 5.01 25.30 -7.51
N ALA A 201 6.01 24.50 -7.88
CA ALA A 201 5.83 23.09 -8.19
C ALA A 201 7.05 22.26 -7.81
N GLY A 202 6.82 20.99 -7.47
CA GLY A 202 7.82 19.94 -7.50
C GLY A 202 7.62 19.07 -8.75
N VAL A 203 8.71 18.74 -9.43
CA VAL A 203 8.67 17.87 -10.62
C VAL A 203 9.59 16.68 -10.40
N ILE A 204 9.04 15.49 -10.55
CA ILE A 204 9.83 14.24 -10.50
C ILE A 204 9.83 13.56 -11.86
N ARG A 205 10.90 12.85 -12.14
CA ARG A 205 11.03 11.96 -13.30
C ARG A 205 11.15 10.54 -12.77
N PRO A 206 10.06 9.74 -12.83
CA PRO A 206 10.09 8.35 -12.43
C PRO A 206 11.10 7.56 -13.29
N ILE A 207 11.73 6.57 -12.68
CA ILE A 207 12.46 5.54 -13.42
C ILE A 207 11.41 4.50 -13.81
N LEU A 208 11.15 4.39 -15.09
CA LEU A 208 10.24 3.41 -15.68
C LEU A 208 10.99 2.11 -15.97
#